data_be022dc4bd81146565c9e50866173a89
#
_entry.id   be022dc4bd81146565c9e50866173a89
#
_cell.length_a   1.000
_cell.length_b   1.000
_cell.length_c   1.000
_cell.angle_alpha   90.00
_cell.angle_beta   90.00
_cell.angle_gamma   90.00
#
_symmetry.space_group_name_H-M   'P 1'
#
loop_
_entity.id
_entity.type
_entity.pdbx_description
1 polymer ?
#
loop_
_entity_poly.entity_id
_entity_poly.type
_entity_poly.pdbx_seq_one_letter_code
_entity_poly.pdbx_strand_id
1 'polypeptide(L)'
;MSRLGIVVADWAHVIAQQARAVLDRTPPDTYASGHLTPVVLVPGIWEPWRYLHPLARRLHALGHPVHPLPGLGWNGRPIEDSVDRARAGLDALGVDRPVLVAHSKGGLIGKALLLDAFGRDPDRAPRGLVAVCTPFGGSKLSWRVFTRTPLGLFAPQGATVLALAAERAADAHIVSIGSAWDEMIPNGAFLPGAHNITLRRPGHFRPVAAEGTARLVHEQVEALASR
;
A
#
# COMPACT_ATOMS: atom_id res chain seq x y z
N MET A 1 -21.63 -13.35 -6.02
CA MET A 1 -22.21 -11.99 -5.96
C MET A 1 -22.11 -11.34 -7.35
N SER A 2 -23.14 -10.55 -7.75
CA SER A 2 -23.05 -9.73 -8.96
C SER A 2 -22.00 -8.63 -8.81
N ARG A 3 -21.49 -8.08 -9.93
CA ARG A 3 -20.50 -6.96 -9.88
C ARG A 3 -21.05 -5.76 -9.11
N LEU A 4 -22.32 -5.42 -9.30
CA LEU A 4 -22.97 -4.36 -8.54
C LEU A 4 -22.98 -4.66 -7.03
N GLY A 5 -23.29 -5.88 -6.65
CA GLY A 5 -23.27 -6.29 -5.23
C GLY A 5 -21.86 -6.23 -4.62
N ILE A 6 -20.81 -6.47 -5.41
CA ILE A 6 -19.41 -6.31 -4.97
C ILE A 6 -19.12 -4.82 -4.73
N VAL A 7 -19.45 -3.93 -5.69
CA VAL A 7 -19.26 -2.48 -5.58
C VAL A 7 -19.97 -1.94 -4.33
N VAL A 8 -21.27 -2.24 -4.16
CA VAL A 8 -22.03 -1.76 -3.00
C VAL A 8 -21.39 -2.22 -1.68
N ALA A 9 -20.99 -3.49 -1.59
CA ALA A 9 -20.37 -4.02 -0.38
C ALA A 9 -18.99 -3.41 -0.11
N ASP A 10 -18.21 -3.11 -1.15
CA ASP A 10 -16.88 -2.51 -1.02
C ASP A 10 -16.97 -1.04 -0.59
N TRP A 11 -17.88 -0.27 -1.19
CA TRP A 11 -18.13 1.12 -0.79
C TRP A 11 -18.77 1.25 0.59
N ALA A 12 -19.68 0.36 0.98
CA ALA A 12 -20.19 0.32 2.35
C ALA A 12 -19.05 0.03 3.35
N HIS A 13 -18.12 -0.85 2.99
CA HIS A 13 -16.95 -1.15 3.81
C HIS A 13 -16.04 0.08 3.95
N VAL A 14 -15.72 0.79 2.87
CA VAL A 14 -14.83 1.96 2.94
C VAL A 14 -15.44 3.06 3.80
N ILE A 15 -16.75 3.34 3.67
CA ILE A 15 -17.44 4.33 4.50
C ILE A 15 -17.34 3.95 5.98
N ALA A 16 -17.66 2.69 6.32
CA ALA A 16 -17.58 2.21 7.69
C ALA A 16 -16.15 2.25 8.23
N GLN A 17 -15.16 1.89 7.42
CA GLN A 17 -13.76 1.89 7.83
C GLN A 17 -13.20 3.31 7.99
N GLN A 18 -13.61 4.26 7.13
CA GLN A 18 -13.26 5.68 7.29
C GLN A 18 -13.86 6.26 8.57
N ALA A 19 -15.13 5.99 8.86
CA ALA A 19 -15.76 6.45 10.10
C ALA A 19 -15.00 5.90 11.33
N ARG A 20 -14.64 4.61 11.32
CA ARG A 20 -13.82 4.00 12.38
C ARG A 20 -12.46 4.67 12.50
N ALA A 21 -11.76 4.91 11.37
CA ALA A 21 -10.44 5.52 11.36
C ALA A 21 -10.44 6.96 11.92
N VAL A 22 -11.54 7.71 11.73
CA VAL A 22 -11.73 9.06 12.32
C VAL A 22 -11.96 9.00 13.81
N LEU A 23 -12.75 8.03 14.29
CA LEU A 23 -13.07 7.86 15.71
C LEU A 23 -11.96 7.18 16.49
N ASP A 24 -11.09 6.43 15.82
CA ASP A 24 -9.98 5.70 16.43
C ASP A 24 -8.93 6.66 17.00
N ARG A 25 -8.58 6.47 18.27
CA ARG A 25 -7.59 7.25 19.01
C ARG A 25 -6.31 6.48 19.30
N THR A 26 -6.15 5.29 18.70
CA THR A 26 -4.96 4.45 18.89
C THR A 26 -3.69 5.23 18.57
N PRO A 27 -2.73 5.32 19.50
CA PRO A 27 -1.44 5.94 19.24
C PRO A 27 -0.66 5.23 18.14
N PRO A 28 0.17 5.94 17.35
CA PRO A 28 0.94 5.33 16.25
C PRO A 28 1.94 4.26 16.71
N ASP A 29 2.44 4.36 17.92
CA ASP A 29 3.45 3.49 18.53
C ASP A 29 2.88 2.23 19.22
N THR A 30 1.54 2.10 19.27
CA THR A 30 0.85 0.97 19.93
C THR A 30 1.35 -0.38 19.46
N TYR A 31 1.80 -0.49 18.22
CA TYR A 31 2.22 -1.75 17.59
C TYR A 31 3.72 -1.78 17.29
N ALA A 32 4.51 -0.88 17.90
CA ALA A 32 5.94 -0.74 17.60
C ALA A 32 6.81 -1.87 18.17
N SER A 33 6.29 -2.69 19.09
CA SER A 33 7.01 -3.85 19.64
C SER A 33 6.81 -5.12 18.81
N GLY A 34 7.80 -6.01 18.86
CA GLY A 34 7.75 -7.30 18.17
C GLY A 34 9.15 -7.90 18.05
N HIS A 35 9.22 -9.13 17.53
CA HIS A 35 10.48 -9.89 17.38
C HIS A 35 10.72 -10.36 15.94
N LEU A 36 9.76 -10.15 15.05
CA LEU A 36 9.89 -10.43 13.62
C LEU A 36 10.30 -9.17 12.84
N THR A 37 10.40 -9.31 11.54
CA THR A 37 10.75 -8.21 10.62
C THR A 37 9.87 -6.99 10.81
N PRO A 38 10.44 -5.79 11.00
CA PRO A 38 9.66 -4.58 11.11
C PRO A 38 8.85 -4.28 9.84
N VAL A 39 7.62 -3.81 10.03
CA VAL A 39 6.71 -3.42 8.96
C VAL A 39 6.42 -1.93 9.04
N VAL A 40 6.53 -1.22 7.91
CA VAL A 40 6.09 0.18 7.78
C VAL A 40 4.85 0.24 6.89
N LEU A 41 3.74 0.77 7.43
CA LEU A 41 2.46 0.87 6.73
C LEU A 41 2.37 2.14 5.89
N VAL A 42 2.03 1.99 4.61
CA VAL A 42 1.86 3.09 3.65
C VAL A 42 0.40 3.10 3.15
N PRO A 43 -0.44 4.01 3.66
CA PRO A 43 -1.87 4.04 3.33
C PRO A 43 -2.15 4.52 1.90
N GLY A 44 -3.35 4.23 1.41
CA GLY A 44 -3.89 4.70 0.14
C GLY A 44 -4.30 6.18 0.14
N ILE A 45 -4.92 6.62 -0.96
CA ILE A 45 -5.43 7.99 -1.07
C ILE A 45 -6.61 8.18 -0.12
N TRP A 46 -6.64 9.33 0.59
CA TRP A 46 -7.63 9.68 1.60
C TRP A 46 -7.77 8.66 2.74
N GLU A 47 -6.72 7.86 2.95
CA GLU A 47 -6.63 6.93 4.07
C GLU A 47 -5.67 7.50 5.13
N PRO A 48 -6.16 7.82 6.34
CA PRO A 48 -5.25 7.98 7.47
C PRO A 48 -4.67 6.60 7.82
N TRP A 49 -3.52 6.54 8.52
CA TRP A 49 -2.91 5.25 8.86
C TRP A 49 -3.88 4.29 9.59
N ARG A 50 -4.80 4.85 10.37
CA ARG A 50 -5.83 4.10 11.11
C ARG A 50 -6.83 3.37 10.21
N TYR A 51 -6.89 3.72 8.93
CA TYR A 51 -7.61 2.94 7.94
C TYR A 51 -7.03 1.52 7.83
N LEU A 52 -5.71 1.37 7.97
CA LEU A 52 -5.00 0.08 7.96
C LEU A 52 -4.91 -0.57 9.35
N HIS A 53 -5.56 -0.01 10.38
CA HIS A 53 -5.53 -0.54 11.74
C HIS A 53 -5.89 -2.04 11.84
N PRO A 54 -6.92 -2.58 11.12
CA PRO A 54 -7.19 -4.01 11.14
C PRO A 54 -6.01 -4.87 10.67
N LEU A 55 -5.26 -4.40 9.68
CA LEU A 55 -4.05 -5.06 9.18
C LEU A 55 -2.90 -4.92 10.20
N ALA A 56 -2.67 -3.70 10.70
CA ALA A 56 -1.66 -3.43 11.73
C ALA A 56 -1.78 -4.36 12.93
N ARG A 57 -2.98 -4.43 13.50
CA ARG A 57 -3.29 -5.29 14.66
C ARG A 57 -2.99 -6.77 14.39
N ARG A 58 -3.31 -7.25 13.19
CA ARG A 58 -3.09 -8.67 12.83
C ARG A 58 -1.63 -8.99 12.61
N LEU A 59 -0.87 -8.10 11.93
CA LEU A 59 0.56 -8.28 11.75
C LEU A 59 1.31 -8.21 13.09
N HIS A 60 0.92 -7.28 13.97
CA HIS A 60 1.47 -7.22 15.31
C HIS A 60 1.16 -8.49 16.12
N ALA A 61 -0.06 -9.01 16.06
CA ALA A 61 -0.42 -10.26 16.72
C ALA A 61 0.37 -11.48 16.19
N LEU A 62 0.90 -11.40 14.98
CA LEU A 62 1.80 -12.41 14.39
C LEU A 62 3.27 -12.18 14.76
N GLY A 63 3.60 -11.11 15.51
CA GLY A 63 4.93 -10.85 16.05
C GLY A 63 5.72 -9.72 15.38
N HIS A 64 5.17 -9.04 14.37
CA HIS A 64 5.84 -7.92 13.72
C HIS A 64 5.75 -6.63 14.55
N PRO A 65 6.85 -5.88 14.72
CA PRO A 65 6.77 -4.44 14.99
C PRO A 65 6.12 -3.74 13.79
N VAL A 66 5.06 -2.97 14.04
CA VAL A 66 4.30 -2.29 12.97
C VAL A 66 4.30 -0.78 13.21
N HIS A 67 4.81 -0.04 12.25
CA HIS A 67 4.98 1.40 12.31
C HIS A 67 4.16 2.06 11.19
N PRO A 68 3.20 2.94 11.52
CA PRO A 68 2.60 3.81 10.53
C PRO A 68 3.63 4.78 9.97
N LEU A 69 3.68 4.97 8.66
CA LEU A 69 4.58 5.95 8.04
C LEU A 69 4.13 7.38 8.37
N PRO A 70 4.97 8.19 9.05
CA PRO A 70 4.60 9.57 9.39
C PRO A 70 4.53 10.48 8.16
N GLY A 71 3.89 11.66 8.32
CA GLY A 71 3.93 12.75 7.34
C GLY A 71 2.88 12.66 6.22
N LEU A 72 2.25 11.51 5.98
CA LEU A 72 1.27 11.34 4.91
C LEU A 72 -0.12 11.93 5.25
N GLY A 73 -0.51 11.95 6.54
CA GLY A 73 -1.85 12.38 6.96
C GLY A 73 -2.94 11.55 6.28
N TRP A 74 -3.84 12.21 5.54
CA TRP A 74 -4.87 11.58 4.72
C TRP A 74 -4.38 11.14 3.34
N ASN A 75 -3.10 11.32 3.02
CA ASN A 75 -2.47 10.96 1.75
C ASN A 75 -3.21 11.49 0.49
N GLY A 76 -3.83 12.67 0.60
CA GLY A 76 -4.61 13.29 -0.49
C GLY A 76 -3.78 14.12 -1.48
N ARG A 77 -2.46 14.26 -1.28
CA ARG A 77 -1.56 15.07 -2.12
C ARG A 77 -1.17 14.34 -3.41
N PRO A 78 -0.57 15.03 -4.40
CA PRO A 78 0.10 14.39 -5.53
C PRO A 78 1.10 13.31 -5.09
N ILE A 79 1.43 12.38 -5.99
CA ILE A 79 2.34 11.26 -5.65
C ILE A 79 3.72 11.80 -5.27
N GLU A 80 4.25 12.76 -6.02
CA GLU A 80 5.55 13.38 -5.82
C GLU A 80 5.68 13.99 -4.43
N ASP A 81 4.72 14.86 -4.05
CA ASP A 81 4.67 15.47 -2.72
C ASP A 81 4.54 14.41 -1.60
N SER A 82 3.81 13.33 -1.89
CA SER A 82 3.65 12.23 -0.95
C SER A 82 4.93 11.43 -0.79
N VAL A 83 5.71 11.24 -1.86
CA VAL A 83 7.02 10.54 -1.83
C VAL A 83 8.03 11.33 -0.99
N ASP A 84 8.13 12.65 -1.16
CA ASP A 84 9.05 13.48 -0.38
C ASP A 84 8.75 13.44 1.12
N ARG A 85 7.45 13.51 1.47
CA ARG A 85 6.99 13.37 2.86
C ARG A 85 7.23 11.97 3.41
N ALA A 86 6.97 10.95 2.59
CA ALA A 86 7.17 9.56 2.96
C ALA A 86 8.65 9.25 3.21
N ARG A 87 9.56 9.80 2.39
CA ARG A 87 11.01 9.70 2.57
C ARG A 87 11.42 10.29 3.92
N ALA A 88 11.05 11.55 4.17
CA ALA A 88 11.34 12.21 5.45
C ALA A 88 10.75 11.44 6.65
N GLY A 89 9.53 10.90 6.48
CA GLY A 89 8.89 10.07 7.50
C GLY A 89 9.62 8.76 7.76
N LEU A 90 10.09 8.07 6.73
CA LEU A 90 10.85 6.83 6.85
C LEU A 90 12.21 7.07 7.53
N ASP A 91 12.90 8.14 7.14
CA ASP A 91 14.17 8.54 7.76
C ASP A 91 13.97 8.89 9.26
N ALA A 92 12.88 9.59 9.59
CA ALA A 92 12.55 9.95 10.98
C ALA A 92 12.15 8.75 11.87
N LEU A 93 11.56 7.70 11.29
CA LEU A 93 11.25 6.47 12.03
C LEU A 93 12.52 5.75 12.50
N GLY A 94 13.60 5.83 11.75
CA GLY A 94 14.86 5.17 12.08
C GLY A 94 14.78 3.65 12.20
N VAL A 95 13.76 3.03 11.59
CA VAL A 95 13.56 1.57 11.61
C VAL A 95 14.51 0.91 10.61
N ASP A 96 15.30 -0.04 11.10
CA ASP A 96 16.30 -0.71 10.28
C ASP A 96 15.66 -1.71 9.31
N ARG A 97 15.92 -1.55 8.02
CA ARG A 97 15.56 -2.44 6.91
C ARG A 97 14.13 -3.02 7.00
N PRO A 98 13.08 -2.19 7.14
CA PRO A 98 11.71 -2.68 7.25
C PRO A 98 11.22 -3.26 5.91
N VAL A 99 10.14 -4.02 5.96
CA VAL A 99 9.32 -4.28 4.77
C VAL A 99 8.18 -3.25 4.73
N LEU A 100 8.03 -2.56 3.59
CA LEU A 100 6.91 -1.66 3.38
C LEU A 100 5.66 -2.48 3.06
N VAL A 101 4.55 -2.19 3.74
CA VAL A 101 3.24 -2.80 3.45
C VAL A 101 2.27 -1.70 3.08
N ALA A 102 1.78 -1.74 1.85
CA ALA A 102 1.06 -0.63 1.26
C ALA A 102 -0.31 -1.02 0.71
N HIS A 103 -1.24 -0.07 0.72
CA HIS A 103 -2.54 -0.19 0.06
C HIS A 103 -2.68 0.85 -1.05
N SER A 104 -3.21 0.43 -2.22
CA SER A 104 -3.60 1.33 -3.30
C SER A 104 -2.48 2.30 -3.70
N LYS A 105 -2.70 3.64 -3.67
CA LYS A 105 -1.71 4.69 -3.91
C LYS A 105 -0.42 4.48 -3.10
N GLY A 106 -0.54 3.97 -1.89
CA GLY A 106 0.62 3.71 -1.02
C GLY A 106 1.67 2.81 -1.67
N GLY A 107 1.26 1.88 -2.55
CA GLY A 107 2.20 1.03 -3.26
C GLY A 107 3.04 1.75 -4.31
N LEU A 108 2.49 2.80 -4.96
CA LEU A 108 3.26 3.67 -5.86
C LEU A 108 4.30 4.47 -5.07
N ILE A 109 3.90 5.00 -3.91
CA ILE A 109 4.82 5.67 -2.97
C ILE A 109 5.90 4.68 -2.50
N GLY A 110 5.52 3.48 -2.09
CA GLY A 110 6.44 2.43 -1.64
C GLY A 110 7.47 2.04 -2.70
N LYS A 111 7.05 1.91 -3.98
CA LYS A 111 7.98 1.65 -5.09
C LYS A 111 8.97 2.81 -5.26
N ALA A 112 8.50 4.06 -5.20
CA ALA A 112 9.38 5.23 -5.28
C ALA A 112 10.39 5.28 -4.13
N LEU A 113 9.96 4.94 -2.89
CA LEU A 113 10.86 4.85 -1.74
C LEU A 113 11.94 3.77 -1.91
N LEU A 114 11.60 2.59 -2.46
CA LEU A 114 12.58 1.55 -2.74
C LEU A 114 13.61 2.00 -3.77
N LEU A 115 13.17 2.59 -4.87
CA LEU A 115 14.06 3.10 -5.93
C LEU A 115 15.02 4.15 -5.38
N ASP A 116 14.52 5.10 -4.60
CA ASP A 116 15.31 6.14 -3.95
C ASP A 116 16.32 5.55 -2.94
N ALA A 117 15.88 4.62 -2.09
CA ALA A 117 16.73 4.02 -1.08
C ALA A 117 17.84 3.16 -1.68
N PHE A 118 17.55 2.37 -2.72
CA PHE A 118 18.55 1.58 -3.44
C PHE A 118 19.60 2.46 -4.13
N GLY A 119 19.21 3.66 -4.60
CA GLY A 119 20.14 4.62 -5.19
C GLY A 119 21.03 5.33 -4.16
N ARG A 120 20.57 5.47 -2.91
CA ARG A 120 21.31 6.20 -1.86
C ARG A 120 22.15 5.30 -0.95
N ASP A 121 21.52 4.27 -0.38
CA ASP A 121 22.14 3.35 0.57
C ASP A 121 21.44 1.98 0.53
N PRO A 122 21.88 1.07 -0.34
CA PRO A 122 21.26 -0.25 -0.50
C PRO A 122 21.27 -1.09 0.78
N ASP A 123 22.29 -0.91 1.64
CA ASP A 123 22.46 -1.71 2.86
C ASP A 123 21.44 -1.33 3.95
N ARG A 124 20.93 -0.09 3.92
CA ARG A 124 19.91 0.43 4.84
C ARG A 124 18.53 0.53 4.20
N ALA A 125 18.41 0.24 2.92
CA ALA A 125 17.14 0.28 2.20
C ALA A 125 16.11 -0.68 2.81
N PRO A 126 14.80 -0.38 2.70
CA PRO A 126 13.77 -1.36 3.00
C PRO A 126 14.00 -2.66 2.22
N ARG A 127 13.74 -3.80 2.84
CA ARG A 127 13.96 -5.13 2.22
C ARG A 127 13.08 -5.37 1.00
N GLY A 128 11.92 -4.71 0.96
CA GLY A 128 10.98 -4.80 -0.14
C GLY A 128 9.63 -4.16 0.19
N LEU A 129 8.67 -4.41 -0.70
CA LEU A 129 7.32 -3.87 -0.64
C LEU A 129 6.29 -4.99 -0.85
N VAL A 130 5.33 -5.11 0.05
CA VAL A 130 4.08 -5.85 -0.17
C VAL A 130 2.98 -4.86 -0.47
N ALA A 131 2.53 -4.81 -1.72
CA ALA A 131 1.55 -3.85 -2.22
C ALA A 131 0.20 -4.52 -2.48
N VAL A 132 -0.85 -4.08 -1.77
CA VAL A 132 -2.21 -4.61 -1.90
C VAL A 132 -3.05 -3.66 -2.75
N CYS A 133 -3.65 -4.18 -3.82
CA CYS A 133 -4.53 -3.44 -4.74
C CYS A 133 -3.91 -2.13 -5.26
N THR A 134 -2.62 -2.16 -5.62
CA THR A 134 -1.89 -0.98 -6.12
C THR A 134 -2.03 -0.84 -7.63
N PRO A 135 -2.40 0.35 -8.15
CA PRO A 135 -2.54 0.60 -9.58
C PRO A 135 -1.19 0.88 -10.27
N PHE A 136 -0.28 -0.11 -10.32
CA PHE A 136 1.04 0.06 -10.94
C PHE A 136 0.96 0.42 -12.43
N GLY A 137 -0.06 -0.06 -13.14
CA GLY A 137 -0.35 0.33 -14.53
C GLY A 137 -1.32 1.51 -14.65
N GLY A 138 -1.57 2.23 -13.55
CA GLY A 138 -2.60 3.26 -13.48
C GLY A 138 -4.02 2.70 -13.45
N SER A 139 -5.01 3.58 -13.42
CA SER A 139 -6.43 3.22 -13.41
C SER A 139 -7.17 3.91 -14.57
N LYS A 140 -7.76 3.11 -15.47
CA LYS A 140 -8.60 3.64 -16.56
C LYS A 140 -9.85 4.35 -16.05
N LEU A 141 -10.33 4.00 -14.85
CA LEU A 141 -11.48 4.66 -14.25
C LEU A 141 -11.13 6.09 -13.83
N SER A 142 -9.94 6.29 -13.25
CA SER A 142 -9.48 7.62 -12.85
C SER A 142 -9.35 8.58 -14.04
N TRP A 143 -8.95 8.07 -15.21
CA TRP A 143 -8.83 8.88 -16.42
C TRP A 143 -10.18 9.37 -16.97
N ARG A 144 -11.20 8.53 -16.98
CA ARG A 144 -12.50 8.88 -17.64
C ARG A 144 -13.42 9.74 -16.76
N VAL A 145 -13.36 9.59 -15.44
CA VAL A 145 -14.37 10.16 -14.52
C VAL A 145 -13.76 11.26 -13.64
N PHE A 146 -12.48 11.20 -13.35
CA PHE A 146 -11.83 12.01 -12.31
C PHE A 146 -10.64 12.85 -12.79
N THR A 147 -10.55 13.16 -14.10
CA THR A 147 -9.41 13.88 -14.69
C THR A 147 -9.08 15.23 -14.02
N ARG A 148 -10.08 15.85 -13.35
CA ARG A 148 -9.91 17.12 -12.63
C ARG A 148 -9.92 16.97 -11.10
N THR A 149 -9.81 15.76 -10.59
CA THR A 149 -9.77 15.45 -9.16
C THR A 149 -8.43 14.78 -8.81
N PRO A 150 -8.05 14.68 -7.51
CA PRO A 150 -6.87 13.94 -7.09
C PRO A 150 -6.83 12.47 -7.56
N LEU A 151 -7.97 11.85 -7.89
CA LEU A 151 -8.04 10.50 -8.47
C LEU A 151 -7.54 10.47 -9.94
N GLY A 152 -7.59 11.58 -10.67
CA GLY A 152 -7.03 11.71 -12.01
C GLY A 152 -5.51 11.52 -12.08
N LEU A 153 -4.81 11.69 -10.96
CA LEU A 153 -3.37 11.46 -10.82
C LEU A 153 -2.95 10.00 -11.08
N PHE A 154 -3.90 9.06 -11.03
CA PHE A 154 -3.68 7.64 -11.34
C PHE A 154 -4.01 7.27 -12.79
N ALA A 155 -4.17 8.27 -13.67
CA ALA A 155 -4.36 7.99 -15.08
C ALA A 155 -3.20 7.12 -15.60
N PRO A 156 -3.46 6.09 -16.44
CA PRO A 156 -2.39 5.23 -16.97
C PRO A 156 -1.32 5.99 -17.75
N GLN A 157 -1.66 7.20 -18.22
CA GLN A 157 -0.79 8.11 -18.98
C GLN A 157 -0.24 9.25 -18.11
N GLY A 158 -0.49 9.25 -16.80
CA GLY A 158 0.09 10.23 -15.89
C GLY A 158 1.62 10.10 -15.86
N ALA A 159 2.34 11.21 -15.98
CA ALA A 159 3.81 11.21 -16.09
C ALA A 159 4.49 10.42 -14.96
N THR A 160 4.03 10.59 -13.74
CA THR A 160 4.57 9.88 -12.57
C THR A 160 4.34 8.37 -12.62
N VAL A 161 3.13 7.93 -13.02
CA VAL A 161 2.83 6.49 -13.15
C VAL A 161 3.69 5.88 -14.26
N LEU A 162 3.84 6.56 -15.39
CA LEU A 162 4.70 6.12 -16.49
C LEU A 162 6.18 6.07 -16.08
N ALA A 163 6.68 7.08 -15.38
CA ALA A 163 8.04 7.09 -14.86
C ALA A 163 8.28 5.92 -13.90
N LEU A 164 7.40 5.71 -12.93
CA LEU A 164 7.50 4.58 -11.99
C LEU A 164 7.38 3.22 -12.71
N ALA A 165 6.57 3.12 -13.76
CA ALA A 165 6.42 1.88 -14.53
C ALA A 165 7.67 1.59 -15.39
N ALA A 166 8.40 2.62 -15.84
CA ALA A 166 9.64 2.46 -16.60
C ALA A 166 10.82 1.99 -15.73
N GLU A 167 10.85 2.41 -14.46
CA GLU A 167 11.88 2.02 -13.51
C GLU A 167 11.66 0.59 -13.00
N ARG A 168 12.60 -0.31 -13.32
CA ARG A 168 12.47 -1.75 -13.06
C ARG A 168 13.36 -2.26 -11.92
N ALA A 169 14.29 -1.45 -11.44
CA ALA A 169 15.31 -1.88 -10.48
C ALA A 169 14.73 -2.42 -9.15
N ALA A 170 13.58 -1.90 -8.72
CA ALA A 170 12.91 -2.35 -7.49
C ALA A 170 11.93 -3.51 -7.70
N ASP A 171 11.54 -3.86 -8.94
CA ASP A 171 10.40 -4.75 -9.19
C ASP A 171 10.59 -6.15 -8.59
N ALA A 172 11.80 -6.69 -8.60
CA ALA A 172 12.12 -7.99 -8.00
C ALA A 172 11.97 -8.00 -6.45
N HIS A 173 11.96 -6.83 -5.81
CA HIS A 173 11.73 -6.66 -4.37
C HIS A 173 10.27 -6.31 -4.02
N ILE A 174 9.36 -6.43 -4.99
CA ILE A 174 7.94 -6.12 -4.80
C ILE A 174 7.10 -7.38 -4.91
N VAL A 175 6.21 -7.55 -3.95
CA VAL A 175 5.09 -8.49 -4.02
C VAL A 175 3.83 -7.69 -4.29
N SER A 176 3.19 -7.91 -5.44
CA SER A 176 1.95 -7.26 -5.82
C SER A 176 0.77 -8.18 -5.61
N ILE A 177 -0.10 -7.85 -4.67
CA ILE A 177 -1.30 -8.60 -4.32
C ILE A 177 -2.51 -7.88 -4.91
N GLY A 178 -3.11 -8.45 -5.95
CA GLY A 178 -4.32 -7.93 -6.58
C GLY A 178 -5.59 -8.71 -6.21
N SER A 179 -6.74 -8.12 -6.46
CA SER A 179 -8.04 -8.79 -6.36
C SER A 179 -8.40 -9.51 -7.66
N ALA A 180 -9.23 -10.56 -7.57
CA ALA A 180 -9.78 -11.24 -8.75
C ALA A 180 -10.63 -10.28 -9.64
N TRP A 181 -11.22 -9.27 -9.03
CA TRP A 181 -11.90 -8.17 -9.70
C TRP A 181 -11.88 -6.94 -8.79
N ASP A 182 -11.48 -5.80 -9.33
CA ASP A 182 -11.29 -4.55 -8.61
C ASP A 182 -11.94 -3.42 -9.43
N GLU A 183 -12.94 -2.76 -8.86
CA GLU A 183 -13.67 -1.69 -9.53
C GLU A 183 -12.86 -0.40 -9.68
N MET A 184 -11.92 -0.16 -8.77
CA MET A 184 -11.08 1.06 -8.78
C MET A 184 -9.90 0.92 -9.75
N ILE A 185 -9.40 -0.30 -9.93
CA ILE A 185 -8.28 -0.60 -10.83
C ILE A 185 -8.65 -1.75 -11.80
N PRO A 186 -9.53 -1.51 -12.77
CA PRO A 186 -10.01 -2.55 -13.70
C PRO A 186 -8.89 -3.24 -14.50
N ASN A 187 -7.70 -2.61 -14.60
CA ASN A 187 -6.51 -3.19 -15.21
C ASN A 187 -5.77 -4.14 -14.27
N GLY A 188 -6.19 -4.24 -13.01
CA GLY A 188 -5.54 -5.02 -11.98
C GLY A 188 -4.27 -4.39 -11.41
N ALA A 189 -3.68 -5.08 -10.45
CA ALA A 189 -2.47 -4.66 -9.74
C ALA A 189 -1.19 -5.29 -10.31
N PHE A 190 -1.24 -5.92 -11.47
CA PHE A 190 -0.11 -6.63 -12.05
C PHE A 190 1.09 -5.70 -12.28
N LEU A 191 2.27 -6.10 -11.79
CA LEU A 191 3.55 -5.41 -12.00
C LEU A 191 4.53 -6.40 -12.67
N PRO A 192 4.95 -6.18 -13.92
CA PRO A 192 5.95 -7.02 -14.55
C PRO A 192 7.27 -7.01 -13.77
N GLY A 193 7.86 -8.18 -13.54
CA GLY A 193 9.10 -8.32 -12.76
C GLY A 193 8.90 -8.50 -11.25
N ALA A 194 7.71 -8.22 -10.72
CA ALA A 194 7.36 -8.46 -9.33
C ALA A 194 6.78 -9.88 -9.10
N HIS A 195 6.73 -10.31 -7.84
CA HIS A 195 5.95 -11.49 -7.47
C HIS A 195 4.47 -11.13 -7.40
N ASN A 196 3.67 -11.59 -8.37
CA ASN A 196 2.26 -11.23 -8.51
C ASN A 196 1.36 -12.31 -7.92
N ILE A 197 0.45 -11.93 -7.01
CA ILE A 197 -0.51 -12.82 -6.36
C ILE A 197 -1.93 -12.27 -6.58
N THR A 198 -2.87 -13.16 -6.92
CA THR A 198 -4.27 -12.78 -7.10
C THR A 198 -5.14 -13.38 -5.99
N LEU A 199 -5.78 -12.53 -5.21
CA LEU A 199 -6.75 -12.90 -4.20
C LEU A 199 -8.07 -13.35 -4.87
N ARG A 200 -8.69 -14.41 -4.35
CA ARG A 200 -10.04 -14.79 -4.78
C ARG A 200 -11.12 -13.79 -4.34
N ARG A 201 -10.85 -12.95 -3.34
CA ARG A 201 -11.78 -11.93 -2.84
C ARG A 201 -11.81 -10.74 -3.80
N PRO A 202 -12.99 -10.37 -4.33
CA PRO A 202 -13.13 -9.18 -5.16
C PRO A 202 -13.29 -7.92 -4.32
N GLY A 203 -13.07 -6.75 -4.95
CA GLY A 203 -13.16 -5.41 -4.38
C GLY A 203 -11.78 -4.77 -4.24
N HIS A 204 -11.75 -3.47 -3.98
CA HIS A 204 -10.54 -2.68 -3.77
C HIS A 204 -10.19 -2.53 -2.29
N PHE A 205 -11.20 -2.26 -1.46
CA PHE A 205 -11.02 -1.86 -0.06
C PHE A 205 -11.14 -3.04 0.92
N ARG A 206 -12.10 -3.94 0.74
CA ARG A 206 -12.29 -5.10 1.63
C ARG A 206 -11.12 -6.08 1.66
N PRO A 207 -10.36 -6.29 0.57
CA PRO A 207 -9.22 -7.18 0.59
C PRO A 207 -8.19 -6.84 1.67
N VAL A 208 -7.80 -5.56 1.80
CA VAL A 208 -6.75 -5.16 2.75
C VAL A 208 -7.14 -5.38 4.21
N ALA A 209 -8.43 -5.36 4.53
CA ALA A 209 -8.94 -5.60 5.88
C ALA A 209 -9.20 -7.08 6.21
N ALA A 210 -9.07 -7.99 5.23
CA ALA A 210 -9.40 -9.40 5.42
C ALA A 210 -8.30 -10.15 6.18
N GLU A 211 -8.71 -11.10 7.04
CA GLU A 211 -7.77 -11.93 7.82
C GLU A 211 -6.84 -12.76 6.92
N GLY A 212 -7.39 -13.39 5.87
CA GLY A 212 -6.59 -14.17 4.93
C GLY A 212 -5.54 -13.32 4.20
N THR A 213 -5.84 -12.04 3.92
CA THR A 213 -4.85 -11.11 3.35
C THR A 213 -3.75 -10.78 4.36
N ALA A 214 -4.09 -10.60 5.64
CA ALA A 214 -3.09 -10.33 6.66
C ALA A 214 -2.12 -11.51 6.84
N ARG A 215 -2.59 -12.75 6.78
CA ARG A 215 -1.73 -13.95 6.80
C ARG A 215 -0.83 -14.00 5.56
N LEU A 216 -1.39 -13.76 4.38
CA LEU A 216 -0.61 -13.71 3.14
C LEU A 216 0.45 -12.60 3.20
N VAL A 217 0.11 -11.41 3.68
CA VAL A 217 1.06 -10.30 3.86
C VAL A 217 2.19 -10.72 4.80
N HIS A 218 1.88 -11.34 5.94
CA HIS A 218 2.88 -11.89 6.86
C HIS A 218 3.83 -12.85 6.15
N GLU A 219 3.32 -13.85 5.41
CA GLU A 219 4.13 -14.81 4.66
C GLU A 219 5.06 -14.11 3.66
N GLN A 220 4.55 -13.07 2.97
CA GLN A 220 5.35 -12.32 2.01
C GLN A 220 6.36 -11.38 2.66
N VAL A 221 6.05 -10.81 3.83
CA VAL A 221 7.01 -10.03 4.63
C VAL A 221 8.19 -10.90 5.03
N GLU A 222 7.95 -12.10 5.57
CA GLU A 222 9.01 -13.02 5.96
C GLU A 222 9.81 -13.55 4.75
N ALA A 223 9.15 -13.79 3.63
CA ALA A 223 9.84 -14.16 2.38
C ALA A 223 10.76 -13.06 1.84
N LEU A 224 10.39 -11.78 1.97
CA LEU A 224 11.25 -10.64 1.61
C LEU A 224 12.39 -10.45 2.62
N ALA A 225 12.15 -10.74 3.88
CA ALA A 225 13.13 -10.61 4.95
C ALA A 225 14.27 -11.62 4.85
N SER A 226 14.01 -12.80 4.28
CA SER A 226 14.97 -13.89 4.13
C SER A 226 15.88 -13.78 2.90
N ARG A 227 15.67 -12.76 2.07
CA ARG A 227 16.51 -12.45 0.88
C ARG A 227 17.69 -11.55 1.27
#